data_6ed622b31af24ffc16b959872affd8b6
#
_entry.id   6ed622b31af24ffc16b959872affd8b6
#
_cell.length_a   1.000
_cell.length_b   1.000
_cell.length_c   1.000
_cell.angle_alpha   90.00
_cell.angle_beta   90.00
_cell.angle_gamma   90.00
#
_symmetry.space_group_name_H-M   'P 1'
#
loop_
_entity.id
_entity.type
_entity.pdbx_description
1 polymer ?
#
loop_
_entity_poly.entity_id
_entity_poly.type
_entity_poly.pdbx_seq_one_letter_code
_entity_poly.pdbx_strand_id
1 'polypeptide(L)'
;MLSRYIHVGIGTGLLTAVAAAGVVNPLVPTWRGQTNTMFMGWENFSSAYAGANAADMPGSSNLASLFNFGPGAILTNAPLPTGIYNPAGPLSIMIMGGVTAAPRNPTEIVMNVASAGTGIVNGTVALTLFDNAGNSRRVTPTDISGRSSASDGFGGTAATTAFSWTIDPLTFNATRWQIDFSSAAPHAILDAVTLDLKLVPTPGALAVLAAFVGGTPRGRRRRDER
;
A
#
# COMPACT_ATOMS: atom_id res chain seq x y z
N MET A 1 -22.55 65.86 -26.52
CA MET A 1 -21.43 65.18 -25.78
C MET A 1 -22.01 63.95 -25.11
N LEU A 2 -21.78 62.74 -25.73
CA LEU A 2 -22.20 61.46 -25.16
C LEU A 2 -21.01 60.82 -24.51
N SER A 3 -21.04 60.69 -23.17
CA SER A 3 -20.08 59.92 -22.40
C SER A 3 -20.40 58.42 -22.49
N ARG A 4 -19.48 57.64 -23.05
CA ARG A 4 -19.54 56.18 -23.10
C ARG A 4 -18.87 55.62 -21.84
N TYR A 5 -19.63 54.98 -20.96
CA TYR A 5 -19.11 54.18 -19.86
C TYR A 5 -18.66 52.81 -20.38
N ILE A 6 -17.38 52.52 -20.30
CA ILE A 6 -16.82 51.21 -20.56
C ILE A 6 -16.92 50.39 -19.24
N HIS A 7 -17.77 49.38 -19.19
CA HIS A 7 -17.78 48.44 -18.09
C HIS A 7 -16.69 47.39 -18.35
N VAL A 8 -15.60 47.45 -17.56
CA VAL A 8 -14.61 46.40 -17.49
C VAL A 8 -15.14 45.36 -16.52
N GLY A 9 -15.65 44.27 -17.05
CA GLY A 9 -16.01 43.07 -16.27
C GLY A 9 -14.74 42.34 -15.84
N ILE A 10 -14.40 42.42 -14.54
CA ILE A 10 -13.36 41.62 -13.94
C ILE A 10 -13.96 40.19 -13.77
N GLY A 11 -13.66 39.32 -14.72
CA GLY A 11 -13.93 37.89 -14.56
C GLY A 11 -13.03 37.33 -13.48
N THR A 12 -13.54 37.12 -12.28
CA THR A 12 -12.91 36.30 -11.26
C THR A 12 -12.92 34.85 -11.76
N GLY A 13 -11.85 34.42 -12.42
CA GLY A 13 -11.59 33.02 -12.70
C GLY A 13 -11.45 32.28 -11.36
N LEU A 14 -12.45 31.48 -11.03
CA LEU A 14 -12.33 30.46 -10.01
C LEU A 14 -11.25 29.49 -10.46
N LEU A 15 -10.03 29.67 -9.94
CA LEU A 15 -9.01 28.63 -9.93
C LEU A 15 -9.56 27.52 -9.02
N THR A 16 -10.26 26.56 -9.61
CA THR A 16 -10.49 25.27 -8.97
C THR A 16 -9.12 24.66 -8.75
N ALA A 17 -8.66 24.66 -7.50
CA ALA A 17 -7.49 23.87 -7.12
C ALA A 17 -7.84 22.40 -7.44
N VAL A 18 -7.27 21.87 -8.52
CA VAL A 18 -7.26 20.43 -8.77
C VAL A 18 -6.53 19.85 -7.59
N ALA A 19 -7.24 19.10 -6.74
CA ALA A 19 -6.61 18.34 -5.68
C ALA A 19 -5.53 17.48 -6.34
N ALA A 20 -4.28 17.68 -5.95
CA ALA A 20 -3.17 16.90 -6.46
C ALA A 20 -3.48 15.44 -6.11
N ALA A 21 -3.71 14.61 -7.13
CA ALA A 21 -3.81 13.18 -6.95
C ALA A 21 -2.47 12.73 -6.36
N GLY A 22 -2.51 11.94 -5.30
CA GLY A 22 -1.32 11.47 -4.62
C GLY A 22 -1.51 11.36 -3.11
N VAL A 23 -0.59 10.67 -2.46
CA VAL A 23 -0.60 10.52 -1.00
C VAL A 23 -0.05 11.79 -0.35
N VAL A 24 -0.91 12.54 0.35
CA VAL A 24 -0.56 13.78 1.04
C VAL A 24 -0.13 13.48 2.47
N ASN A 25 1.04 13.98 2.88
CA ASN A 25 1.60 13.81 4.22
C ASN A 25 1.65 12.33 4.67
N PRO A 26 2.23 11.40 3.88
CA PRO A 26 2.23 9.99 4.21
C PRO A 26 2.93 9.70 5.55
N LEU A 27 2.51 8.65 6.23
CA LEU A 27 3.29 8.05 7.30
C LEU A 27 4.45 7.28 6.67
N VAL A 28 5.65 7.84 6.75
CA VAL A 28 6.88 7.21 6.26
C VAL A 28 7.60 6.57 7.43
N PRO A 29 7.74 5.23 7.47
CA PRO A 29 8.43 4.58 8.58
C PRO A 29 9.93 4.88 8.54
N THR A 30 10.55 5.02 9.72
CA THR A 30 11.99 5.34 9.85
C THR A 30 12.92 4.25 9.30
N TRP A 31 12.39 3.05 9.12
CA TRP A 31 13.12 1.92 8.56
C TRP A 31 13.02 1.78 7.03
N ARG A 32 12.22 2.64 6.34
CA ARG A 32 12.16 2.64 4.86
C ARG A 32 13.56 2.81 4.27
N GLY A 33 13.89 2.00 3.26
CA GLY A 33 15.20 2.01 2.59
C GLY A 33 16.32 1.27 3.34
N GLN A 34 16.05 0.71 4.52
CA GLN A 34 17.00 -0.16 5.22
C GLN A 34 17.06 -1.57 4.60
N THR A 35 18.04 -2.37 5.00
CA THR A 35 18.13 -3.78 4.61
C THR A 35 16.85 -4.54 5.01
N ASN A 36 16.36 -5.41 4.14
CA ASN A 36 15.15 -6.20 4.31
C ASN A 36 13.85 -5.36 4.40
N THR A 37 13.83 -4.20 3.75
CA THR A 37 12.60 -3.42 3.58
C THR A 37 12.21 -3.37 2.12
N MET A 38 10.91 -3.21 1.86
CA MET A 38 10.36 -3.04 0.53
C MET A 38 9.38 -1.87 0.54
N PHE A 39 9.39 -1.11 -0.55
CA PHE A 39 8.44 -0.05 -0.82
C PHE A 39 7.70 -0.38 -2.12
N MET A 40 6.40 -0.12 -2.15
CA MET A 40 5.55 -0.18 -3.33
C MET A 40 4.59 1.01 -3.30
N GLY A 41 4.34 1.60 -4.45
CA GLY A 41 3.40 2.71 -4.55
C GLY A 41 2.68 2.68 -5.88
N TRP A 42 1.41 3.01 -5.85
CA TRP A 42 0.50 3.11 -6.99
C TRP A 42 -0.11 4.50 -7.03
N GLU A 43 0.04 5.19 -8.13
CA GLU A 43 -0.58 6.51 -8.37
C GLU A 43 -1.18 6.62 -9.78
N ASN A 44 -0.80 5.73 -10.71
CA ASN A 44 -1.38 5.65 -12.03
C ASN A 44 -1.95 4.26 -12.27
N PHE A 45 -3.26 4.14 -12.25
CA PHE A 45 -3.91 2.85 -12.43
C PHE A 45 -4.16 2.59 -13.92
N SER A 46 -3.87 1.38 -14.36
CA SER A 46 -4.08 0.91 -15.74
C SER A 46 -5.36 0.08 -15.90
N SER A 47 -5.92 -0.40 -14.79
CA SER A 47 -7.15 -1.19 -14.76
C SER A 47 -8.06 -0.70 -13.64
N ALA A 48 -9.31 -0.41 -13.99
CA ALA A 48 -10.34 -0.02 -13.00
C ALA A 48 -11.02 -1.22 -12.35
N TYR A 49 -11.08 -2.40 -13.02
CA TYR A 49 -11.82 -3.56 -12.54
C TYR A 49 -11.11 -4.86 -12.91
N ALA A 50 -10.94 -5.74 -11.94
CA ALA A 50 -10.42 -7.11 -12.03
C ALA A 50 -9.00 -7.29 -12.62
N GLY A 51 -8.44 -6.29 -13.29
CA GLY A 51 -7.08 -6.33 -13.83
C GLY A 51 -6.04 -5.91 -12.78
N ALA A 52 -4.81 -6.40 -12.95
CA ALA A 52 -3.69 -6.06 -12.09
C ALA A 52 -3.17 -4.65 -12.40
N ASN A 53 -2.97 -3.85 -11.37
CA ASN A 53 -2.21 -2.60 -11.43
C ASN A 53 -0.82 -2.85 -10.82
N ALA A 54 0.22 -2.66 -11.60
CA ALA A 54 1.60 -2.72 -11.13
C ALA A 54 1.94 -1.46 -10.33
N ALA A 55 2.83 -1.59 -9.34
CA ALA A 55 3.38 -0.44 -8.62
C ALA A 55 4.22 0.41 -9.56
N ASP A 56 3.97 1.72 -9.60
CA ASP A 56 4.52 2.66 -10.60
C ASP A 56 5.23 3.87 -9.99
N MET A 57 5.12 4.10 -8.68
CA MET A 57 5.87 5.18 -8.04
C MET A 57 7.38 4.90 -8.06
N PRO A 58 8.23 5.94 -8.17
CA PRO A 58 9.69 5.78 -8.17
C PRO A 58 10.20 5.00 -6.96
N GLY A 59 11.08 4.04 -7.19
CA GLY A 59 11.64 3.17 -6.14
C GLY A 59 10.76 1.98 -5.73
N SER A 60 9.62 1.81 -6.38
CA SER A 60 8.72 0.70 -6.11
C SER A 60 9.31 -0.65 -6.50
N SER A 61 9.07 -1.64 -5.64
CA SER A 61 9.24 -3.05 -5.97
C SER A 61 8.03 -3.53 -6.80
N ASN A 62 8.27 -4.43 -7.73
CA ASN A 62 7.22 -5.05 -8.56
C ASN A 62 6.67 -6.37 -7.96
N LEU A 63 6.85 -6.59 -6.67
CA LEU A 63 6.50 -7.85 -5.98
C LEU A 63 5.04 -7.93 -5.55
N ALA A 64 4.26 -6.90 -5.77
CA ALA A 64 2.83 -6.88 -5.49
C ALA A 64 2.04 -6.23 -6.62
N SER A 65 0.76 -6.59 -6.70
CA SER A 65 -0.22 -5.98 -7.59
C SER A 65 -1.44 -5.55 -6.80
N LEU A 66 -2.05 -4.45 -7.25
CA LEU A 66 -3.30 -3.93 -6.72
C LEU A 66 -4.43 -4.25 -7.71
N PHE A 67 -5.56 -4.71 -7.18
CA PHE A 67 -6.77 -5.04 -7.91
C PHE A 67 -7.96 -4.30 -7.31
N ASN A 68 -8.93 -3.94 -8.14
CA ASN A 68 -10.26 -3.55 -7.68
C ASN A 68 -11.30 -4.54 -8.20
N PHE A 69 -12.10 -5.10 -7.31
CA PHE A 69 -13.21 -6.00 -7.61
C PHE A 69 -14.59 -5.35 -7.44
N GLY A 70 -14.63 -4.03 -7.20
CA GLY A 70 -15.88 -3.26 -7.18
C GLY A 70 -16.42 -3.11 -8.62
N PRO A 71 -17.53 -3.78 -8.97
CA PRO A 71 -18.05 -3.74 -10.34
C PRO A 71 -18.55 -2.33 -10.69
N GLY A 72 -18.41 -1.95 -11.96
CA GLY A 72 -18.82 -0.64 -12.46
C GLY A 72 -17.79 0.48 -12.26
N ALA A 73 -16.63 0.17 -11.72
CA ALA A 73 -15.54 1.13 -11.60
C ALA A 73 -14.96 1.51 -12.97
N ILE A 74 -14.51 2.75 -13.07
CA ILE A 74 -13.86 3.33 -14.25
C ILE A 74 -12.55 4.02 -13.85
N LEU A 75 -11.64 4.20 -14.79
CA LEU A 75 -10.48 5.06 -14.58
C LEU A 75 -10.90 6.53 -14.72
N THR A 76 -10.35 7.39 -13.87
CA THR A 76 -10.53 8.83 -14.03
C THR A 76 -9.77 9.31 -15.26
N ASN A 77 -10.43 10.11 -16.12
CA ASN A 77 -9.84 10.61 -17.35
C ASN A 77 -9.07 11.93 -17.17
N ALA A 78 -8.86 12.36 -15.96
CA ALA A 78 -8.19 13.64 -15.67
C ALA A 78 -6.72 13.59 -16.08
N PRO A 79 -6.04 14.74 -16.20
CA PRO A 79 -4.60 14.70 -16.39
C PRO A 79 -3.97 13.83 -15.29
N LEU A 80 -3.03 12.96 -15.69
CA LEU A 80 -2.33 12.05 -14.77
C LEU A 80 -1.98 12.73 -13.43
N PRO A 81 -2.10 12.02 -12.32
CA PRO A 81 -2.29 10.57 -12.14
C PRO A 81 -3.75 10.09 -12.30
N THR A 82 -3.92 8.85 -12.75
CA THR A 82 -5.21 8.21 -13.00
C THR A 82 -5.70 7.47 -11.75
N GLY A 83 -6.82 7.90 -11.16
CA GLY A 83 -7.47 7.19 -10.05
C GLY A 83 -8.44 6.11 -10.51
N ILE A 84 -8.89 5.27 -9.58
CA ILE A 84 -10.01 4.35 -9.78
C ILE A 84 -11.27 4.96 -9.14
N TYR A 85 -12.27 5.29 -9.94
CA TYR A 85 -13.56 5.83 -9.49
C TYR A 85 -14.67 4.80 -9.66
N ASN A 86 -15.48 4.60 -8.62
CA ASN A 86 -16.65 3.73 -8.72
C ASN A 86 -17.95 4.52 -8.50
N PRO A 87 -18.67 4.87 -9.58
CA PRO A 87 -19.96 5.55 -9.48
C PRO A 87 -21.12 4.64 -9.10
N ALA A 88 -21.00 3.33 -9.34
CA ALA A 88 -22.13 2.39 -9.24
C ALA A 88 -22.15 1.59 -7.92
N GLY A 89 -21.01 1.47 -7.25
CA GLY A 89 -20.88 0.68 -6.03
C GLY A 89 -19.66 1.06 -5.20
N PRO A 90 -19.41 0.37 -4.10
CA PRO A 90 -18.18 0.57 -3.34
C PRO A 90 -16.96 0.10 -4.12
N LEU A 91 -15.81 0.70 -3.86
CA LEU A 91 -14.52 0.12 -4.21
C LEU A 91 -14.30 -1.16 -3.36
N SER A 92 -13.69 -2.16 -3.97
CA SER A 92 -13.29 -3.41 -3.30
C SER A 92 -11.85 -3.72 -3.70
N ILE A 93 -10.92 -3.22 -2.92
CA ILE A 93 -9.49 -3.24 -3.24
C ILE A 93 -8.81 -4.42 -2.58
N MET A 94 -7.97 -5.09 -3.35
CA MET A 94 -7.08 -6.13 -2.89
C MET A 94 -5.65 -5.82 -3.36
N ILE A 95 -4.71 -5.81 -2.45
CA ILE A 95 -3.28 -5.77 -2.76
C ILE A 95 -2.70 -7.12 -2.37
N MET A 96 -2.05 -7.81 -3.28
CA MET A 96 -1.45 -9.10 -2.99
C MET A 96 -0.01 -9.17 -3.47
N GLY A 97 0.82 -9.82 -2.66
CA GLY A 97 2.23 -10.02 -2.97
C GLY A 97 2.78 -11.29 -2.35
N GLY A 98 3.92 -11.71 -2.89
CA GLY A 98 4.72 -12.80 -2.35
C GLY A 98 5.89 -12.27 -1.53
N VAL A 99 6.38 -13.08 -0.62
CA VAL A 99 7.71 -12.90 -0.07
C VAL A 99 8.68 -13.67 -0.97
N THR A 100 9.67 -12.95 -1.50
CA THR A 100 10.63 -13.49 -2.48
C THR A 100 11.45 -14.66 -1.92
N ALA A 101 12.14 -15.35 -2.81
CA ALA A 101 12.91 -16.60 -2.75
C ALA A 101 13.65 -17.03 -1.46
N ALA A 102 13.81 -16.17 -0.47
CA ALA A 102 14.23 -16.54 0.88
C ALA A 102 13.01 -16.42 1.81
N PRO A 103 12.72 -17.41 2.67
CA PRO A 103 11.61 -17.33 3.59
C PRO A 103 11.83 -16.16 4.56
N ARG A 104 11.02 -15.12 4.41
CA ARG A 104 11.05 -13.91 5.23
C ARG A 104 9.63 -13.56 5.65
N ASN A 105 9.43 -13.30 6.92
CA ASN A 105 8.14 -12.89 7.46
C ASN A 105 8.02 -11.36 7.49
N PRO A 106 6.89 -10.77 7.09
CA PRO A 106 6.61 -9.38 7.39
C PRO A 106 6.47 -9.21 8.91
N THR A 107 7.12 -8.19 9.46
CA THR A 107 7.07 -7.84 10.88
C THR A 107 6.43 -6.50 11.13
N GLU A 108 6.62 -5.59 10.22
CA GLU A 108 5.99 -4.27 10.24
C GLU A 108 5.50 -3.94 8.84
N ILE A 109 4.29 -3.40 8.75
CA ILE A 109 3.70 -2.92 7.51
C ILE A 109 3.12 -1.53 7.78
N VAL A 110 3.37 -0.60 6.85
CA VAL A 110 2.71 0.71 6.83
C VAL A 110 2.10 0.92 5.47
N MET A 111 0.78 1.14 5.42
CA MET A 111 0.04 1.46 4.21
C MET A 111 -0.56 2.85 4.33
N ASN A 112 -0.38 3.69 3.31
CA ASN A 112 -1.10 4.94 3.19
C ASN A 112 -2.06 4.83 2.00
N VAL A 113 -3.29 5.25 2.20
CA VAL A 113 -4.33 5.27 1.17
C VAL A 113 -4.81 6.71 0.99
N ALA A 114 -4.66 7.23 -0.22
CA ALA A 114 -5.26 8.48 -0.63
C ALA A 114 -6.58 8.19 -1.36
N SER A 115 -7.65 8.77 -0.89
CA SER A 115 -8.98 8.58 -1.46
C SER A 115 -9.81 9.85 -1.42
N ALA A 116 -10.80 9.96 -2.31
CA ALA A 116 -11.77 11.05 -2.32
C ALA A 116 -13.19 10.52 -2.37
N GLY A 117 -14.17 11.40 -2.12
CA GLY A 117 -15.59 11.06 -2.09
C GLY A 117 -16.02 10.39 -0.79
N THR A 118 -16.60 9.17 -0.88
CA THR A 118 -17.18 8.47 0.28
C THR A 118 -16.17 7.85 1.24
N GLY A 119 -14.88 7.90 0.90
CA GLY A 119 -13.78 7.45 1.75
C GLY A 119 -13.69 5.93 1.95
N ILE A 120 -12.64 5.50 2.61
CA ILE A 120 -12.37 4.09 2.93
C ILE A 120 -12.97 3.74 4.30
N VAL A 121 -13.57 2.57 4.42
CA VAL A 121 -14.09 2.05 5.70
C VAL A 121 -12.95 1.40 6.48
N ASN A 122 -12.48 2.04 7.53
CA ASN A 122 -11.36 1.57 8.35
C ASN A 122 -11.54 0.12 8.86
N GLY A 123 -12.77 -0.26 9.21
CA GLY A 123 -13.08 -1.61 9.70
C GLY A 123 -12.98 -2.72 8.64
N THR A 124 -12.89 -2.37 7.35
CA THR A 124 -12.71 -3.35 6.26
C THR A 124 -11.24 -3.65 6.00
N VAL A 125 -10.33 -2.77 6.45
CA VAL A 125 -8.89 -2.89 6.21
C VAL A 125 -8.33 -4.05 7.01
N ALA A 126 -7.80 -5.05 6.32
CA ALA A 126 -7.23 -6.23 6.96
C ALA A 126 -6.08 -6.80 6.15
N LEU A 127 -5.08 -7.30 6.85
CA LEU A 127 -3.99 -8.09 6.31
C LEU A 127 -4.31 -9.57 6.50
N THR A 128 -4.14 -10.36 5.45
CA THR A 128 -4.18 -11.82 5.51
C THR A 128 -2.81 -12.38 5.13
N LEU A 129 -2.24 -13.17 6.01
CA LEU A 129 -0.99 -13.90 5.80
C LEU A 129 -1.31 -15.33 5.39
N PHE A 130 -0.55 -15.89 4.46
CA PHE A 130 -0.69 -17.29 3.99
C PHE A 130 0.64 -18.01 4.13
N ASP A 131 0.61 -19.25 4.61
CA ASP A 131 1.78 -20.15 4.64
C ASP A 131 1.83 -21.08 3.41
N ASN A 132 2.88 -21.90 3.33
CA ASN A 132 3.02 -22.88 2.25
C ASN A 132 2.02 -24.04 2.33
N ALA A 133 1.42 -24.28 3.49
CA ALA A 133 0.43 -25.34 3.68
C ALA A 133 -1.00 -24.87 3.30
N GLY A 134 -1.16 -23.60 2.93
CA GLY A 134 -2.45 -22.99 2.60
C GLY A 134 -3.22 -22.48 3.82
N ASN A 135 -2.65 -22.53 5.02
CA ASN A 135 -3.28 -21.88 6.17
C ASN A 135 -3.22 -20.37 6.02
N SER A 136 -4.19 -19.69 6.61
CA SER A 136 -4.25 -18.24 6.60
C SER A 136 -4.46 -17.66 8.00
N ARG A 137 -3.93 -16.46 8.22
CA ARG A 137 -4.13 -15.68 9.42
C ARG A 137 -4.51 -14.26 9.05
N ARG A 138 -5.67 -13.81 9.52
CA ARG A 138 -6.14 -12.43 9.35
C ARG A 138 -5.68 -11.57 10.52
N VAL A 139 -5.18 -10.36 10.22
CA VAL A 139 -4.66 -9.39 11.17
C VAL A 139 -5.26 -8.02 10.86
N THR A 140 -5.91 -7.40 11.83
CA THR A 140 -6.38 -6.01 11.73
C THR A 140 -5.22 -5.04 11.95
N PRO A 141 -5.30 -3.79 11.43
CA PRO A 141 -4.31 -2.77 11.75
C PRO A 141 -4.15 -2.57 13.27
N THR A 142 -2.92 -2.40 13.72
CA THR A 142 -2.59 -2.06 15.10
C THR A 142 -2.74 -0.58 15.39
N ASP A 143 -2.62 0.25 14.34
CA ASP A 143 -2.85 1.69 14.42
C ASP A 143 -3.46 2.21 13.12
N ILE A 144 -4.32 3.23 13.23
CA ILE A 144 -4.98 3.92 12.11
C ILE A 144 -4.90 5.41 12.39
N SER A 145 -4.29 6.16 11.47
CA SER A 145 -4.12 7.60 11.63
C SER A 145 -4.52 8.38 10.38
N GLY A 146 -5.37 9.41 10.55
CA GLY A 146 -5.66 10.40 9.51
C GLY A 146 -4.41 11.26 9.26
N ARG A 147 -3.98 11.37 8.00
CA ARG A 147 -2.75 12.09 7.63
C ARG A 147 -3.03 13.45 7.00
N SER A 148 -4.09 13.51 6.20
CA SER A 148 -4.60 14.76 5.60
C SER A 148 -6.09 14.63 5.36
N SER A 149 -6.79 15.77 5.32
CA SER A 149 -8.20 15.83 4.94
C SER A 149 -8.48 17.23 4.39
N ALA A 150 -9.13 17.28 3.23
CA ALA A 150 -9.57 18.50 2.58
C ALA A 150 -10.88 18.26 1.83
N SER A 151 -11.69 19.31 1.57
CA SER A 151 -12.83 19.17 0.66
C SER A 151 -12.34 18.81 -0.74
N ASP A 152 -13.01 17.85 -1.39
CA ASP A 152 -12.73 17.48 -2.79
C ASP A 152 -13.38 18.43 -3.82
N GLY A 153 -14.13 19.43 -3.35
CA GLY A 153 -14.84 20.39 -4.20
C GLY A 153 -16.18 19.89 -4.79
N PHE A 154 -16.53 18.63 -4.57
CA PHE A 154 -17.78 18.01 -5.05
C PHE A 154 -18.75 17.60 -3.92
N GLY A 155 -18.47 18.05 -2.70
CA GLY A 155 -19.26 17.71 -1.51
C GLY A 155 -18.75 16.49 -0.74
N GLY A 156 -17.64 15.89 -1.17
CA GLY A 156 -16.92 14.83 -0.49
C GLY A 156 -15.62 15.32 0.17
N THR A 157 -14.78 14.38 0.57
CA THR A 157 -13.51 14.63 1.24
C THR A 157 -12.40 13.89 0.53
N ALA A 158 -11.35 14.62 0.15
CA ALA A 158 -10.05 14.03 -0.21
C ALA A 158 -9.23 13.83 1.06
N ALA A 159 -8.83 12.60 1.33
CA ALA A 159 -8.13 12.25 2.56
C ALA A 159 -6.99 11.25 2.31
N THR A 160 -5.94 11.36 3.11
CA THR A 160 -4.93 10.31 3.27
C THR A 160 -5.08 9.70 4.66
N THR A 161 -5.19 8.37 4.71
CA THR A 161 -5.22 7.58 5.94
C THR A 161 -4.08 6.58 5.94
N ALA A 162 -3.36 6.50 7.05
CA ALA A 162 -2.32 5.51 7.27
C ALA A 162 -2.83 4.37 8.16
N PHE A 163 -2.45 3.15 7.79
CA PHE A 163 -2.72 1.90 8.50
C PHE A 163 -1.39 1.22 8.81
N SER A 164 -1.20 0.79 10.04
CA SER A 164 0.03 0.13 10.47
C SER A 164 -0.26 -1.23 11.08
N TRP A 165 0.63 -2.20 10.84
CA TRP A 165 0.61 -3.53 11.46
C TRP A 165 1.95 -3.82 12.09
N THR A 166 1.91 -4.39 13.31
CA THR A 166 3.04 -5.04 13.95
C THR A 166 2.73 -6.51 14.07
N ILE A 167 3.59 -7.37 13.52
CA ILE A 167 3.36 -8.80 13.37
C ILE A 167 4.51 -9.54 14.08
N ASP A 168 4.17 -10.44 15.00
CA ASP A 168 5.16 -11.33 15.57
C ASP A 168 5.56 -12.41 14.54
N PRO A 169 6.81 -12.41 14.06
CA PRO A 169 7.28 -13.35 13.03
C PRO A 169 7.37 -14.78 13.52
N LEU A 170 7.34 -15.02 14.85
CA LEU A 170 7.43 -16.36 15.43
C LEU A 170 6.10 -17.10 15.39
N THR A 171 4.99 -16.40 15.19
CA THR A 171 3.64 -16.97 15.30
C THR A 171 3.09 -17.50 13.99
N PHE A 172 3.66 -17.12 12.83
CA PHE A 172 3.19 -17.55 11.52
C PHE A 172 4.29 -17.44 10.47
N ASN A 173 4.50 -18.50 9.67
CA ASN A 173 5.51 -18.52 8.61
C ASN A 173 4.88 -18.13 7.26
N ALA A 174 4.73 -16.84 7.02
CA ALA A 174 4.09 -16.32 5.82
C ALA A 174 4.97 -16.46 4.57
N THR A 175 4.36 -16.92 3.48
CA THR A 175 4.97 -16.95 2.13
C THR A 175 4.28 -16.02 1.15
N ARG A 176 3.04 -15.64 1.45
CA ARG A 176 2.24 -14.66 0.71
C ARG A 176 1.48 -13.80 1.70
N TRP A 177 1.11 -12.63 1.26
CA TRP A 177 0.28 -11.71 2.02
C TRP A 177 -0.74 -11.05 1.09
N GLN A 178 -1.84 -10.60 1.67
CA GLN A 178 -2.92 -9.88 1.00
C GLN A 178 -3.45 -8.81 1.94
N ILE A 179 -3.69 -7.62 1.43
CA ILE A 179 -4.38 -6.55 2.15
C ILE A 179 -5.67 -6.26 1.40
N ASP A 180 -6.79 -6.30 2.11
CA ASP A 180 -8.11 -5.98 1.60
C ASP A 180 -8.65 -4.72 2.25
N PHE A 181 -9.34 -3.89 1.49
CA PHE A 181 -10.10 -2.76 1.99
C PHE A 181 -11.19 -2.33 1.00
N SER A 182 -12.22 -1.63 1.50
CA SER A 182 -13.32 -1.14 0.69
C SER A 182 -13.73 0.28 1.04
N SER A 183 -14.40 0.96 0.10
CA SER A 183 -15.09 2.22 0.38
C SER A 183 -16.47 1.96 1.02
N ALA A 184 -17.03 3.01 1.64
CA ALA A 184 -18.31 2.92 2.33
C ALA A 184 -19.50 2.74 1.37
N ALA A 185 -19.44 3.38 0.20
CA ALA A 185 -20.56 3.52 -0.72
C ALA A 185 -20.05 3.83 -2.14
N PRO A 186 -20.93 3.98 -3.13
CA PRO A 186 -20.60 4.58 -4.43
C PRO A 186 -19.95 5.96 -4.30
N HIS A 187 -19.37 6.44 -5.39
CA HIS A 187 -18.71 7.74 -5.50
C HIS A 187 -17.41 7.85 -4.68
N ALA A 188 -16.71 6.73 -4.46
CA ALA A 188 -15.35 6.74 -3.96
C ALA A 188 -14.34 6.77 -5.11
N ILE A 189 -13.25 7.50 -4.90
CA ILE A 189 -12.08 7.51 -5.78
C ILE A 189 -10.90 6.99 -4.96
N LEU A 190 -10.15 6.05 -5.50
CA LEU A 190 -8.82 5.69 -5.03
C LEU A 190 -7.80 6.47 -5.86
N ASP A 191 -7.10 7.42 -5.23
CA ASP A 191 -6.13 8.27 -5.91
C ASP A 191 -4.72 7.67 -5.91
N ALA A 192 -4.30 7.15 -4.75
CA ALA A 192 -2.98 6.55 -4.62
C ALA A 192 -2.91 5.61 -3.39
N VAL A 193 -1.98 4.67 -3.45
CA VAL A 193 -1.63 3.81 -2.30
C VAL A 193 -0.12 3.72 -2.20
N THR A 194 0.42 3.81 -0.99
CA THR A 194 1.81 3.42 -0.71
C THR A 194 1.85 2.32 0.34
N LEU A 195 2.80 1.41 0.21
CA LEU A 195 2.98 0.27 1.08
C LEU A 195 4.46 0.06 1.38
N ASP A 196 4.80 0.07 2.65
CA ASP A 196 6.12 -0.27 3.18
C ASP A 196 6.04 -1.58 3.94
N LEU A 197 6.97 -2.48 3.68
CA LEU A 197 7.11 -3.75 4.40
C LEU A 197 8.52 -3.87 4.96
N LYS A 198 8.60 -4.29 6.23
CA LYS A 198 9.83 -4.73 6.87
C LYS A 198 9.78 -6.24 7.06
N LEU A 199 10.79 -6.93 6.60
CA LEU A 199 10.86 -8.38 6.54
C LEU A 199 11.98 -8.89 7.45
N VAL A 200 11.77 -10.03 8.09
CA VAL A 200 12.84 -10.74 8.82
C VAL A 200 13.00 -12.16 8.28
N PRO A 201 14.20 -12.73 8.33
CA PRO A 201 14.40 -14.15 8.00
C PRO A 201 13.51 -15.01 8.90
N THR A 202 12.90 -16.07 8.36
CA THR A 202 12.15 -16.99 9.17
C THR A 202 13.06 -17.73 10.15
N PRO A 203 12.56 -18.14 11.34
CA PRO A 203 13.36 -18.86 12.33
C PRO A 203 14.08 -20.09 11.79
N GLY A 204 13.46 -20.83 10.86
CA GLY A 204 14.09 -21.99 10.20
C GLY A 204 15.29 -21.61 9.32
N ALA A 205 15.28 -20.45 8.65
CA ALA A 205 16.42 -19.97 7.86
C ALA A 205 17.59 -19.60 8.75
N LEU A 206 17.35 -19.04 9.93
CA LEU A 206 18.39 -18.73 10.93
C LEU A 206 19.03 -20.01 11.51
N ALA A 207 18.25 -21.05 11.75
CA ALA A 207 18.75 -22.33 12.25
C ALA A 207 19.70 -23.01 11.25
N VAL A 208 19.37 -22.96 9.95
CA VAL A 208 20.24 -23.48 8.88
C VAL A 208 21.54 -22.69 8.81
N LEU A 209 21.49 -21.36 8.90
CA LEU A 209 22.68 -20.52 8.86
C LEU A 209 23.61 -20.80 10.07
N ALA A 210 23.04 -20.97 11.27
CA ALA A 210 23.78 -21.31 12.48
C ALA A 210 24.46 -22.68 12.38
N ALA A 211 23.83 -23.66 11.75
CA ALA A 211 24.41 -24.98 11.54
C ALA A 211 25.61 -24.94 10.58
N PHE A 212 25.58 -24.09 9.55
CA PHE A 212 26.71 -23.91 8.63
C PHE A 212 27.89 -23.17 9.27
N VAL A 213 27.65 -22.20 10.14
CA VAL A 213 28.70 -21.42 10.80
C VAL A 213 29.33 -22.20 11.97
N GLY A 214 28.54 -23.05 12.65
CA GLY A 214 29.00 -23.86 13.78
C GLY A 214 29.80 -25.13 13.41
N GLY A 215 29.78 -25.52 12.15
CA GLY A 215 30.37 -26.77 11.65
C GLY A 215 31.82 -26.65 11.22
N THR A 216 32.70 -25.93 11.95
CA THR A 216 34.16 -26.07 11.69
C THR A 216 34.64 -27.44 12.16
N PRO A 217 35.21 -28.28 11.27
CA PRO A 217 35.69 -29.57 11.68
C PRO A 217 36.85 -29.37 12.65
N ARG A 218 36.64 -29.77 13.92
CA ARG A 218 37.74 -29.90 14.87
C ARG A 218 38.72 -30.91 14.30
N GLY A 219 39.86 -30.43 13.81
CA GLY A 219 40.95 -31.22 13.33
C GLY A 219 41.33 -32.26 14.38
N ARG A 220 41.15 -33.54 14.07
CA ARG A 220 41.65 -34.67 14.83
C ARG A 220 43.18 -34.58 14.83
N ARG A 221 43.77 -34.10 15.93
CA ARG A 221 45.22 -34.28 16.20
C ARG A 221 45.47 -35.77 16.29
N ARG A 222 46.14 -36.33 15.27
CA ARG A 222 46.81 -37.62 15.36
C ARG A 222 47.91 -37.47 16.40
N ARG A 223 47.83 -38.26 17.46
CA ARG A 223 48.91 -38.52 18.38
C ARG A 223 49.78 -39.57 17.75
N ASP A 224 50.99 -39.21 17.29
CA ASP A 224 52.04 -40.16 16.97
C ASP A 224 52.64 -40.62 18.29
N GLU A 225 52.44 -41.90 18.64
CA GLU A 225 53.17 -42.60 19.68
C GLU A 225 54.41 -43.24 19.02
N ARG A 226 55.57 -42.88 19.56
CA ARG A 226 56.84 -43.65 19.40
C ARG A 226 57.09 -44.41 20.69
#